data_9d67141603bb6934a70713765ee46242
#
_entry.id   9d67141603bb6934a70713765ee46242
#
_cell.length_a   1.000
_cell.length_b   1.000
_cell.length_c   1.000
_cell.angle_alpha   90.00
_cell.angle_beta   90.00
_cell.angle_gamma   90.00
#
_symmetry.space_group_name_H-M   'P 1'
#
loop_
_entity.id
_entity.type
_entity.pdbx_description
1 polymer ?
#
loop_
_entity_poly.entity_id
_entity_poly.type
_entity_poly.pdbx_seq_one_letter_code
_entity_poly.pdbx_strand_id
1 'polypeptide(L)'
;MPTPGVEPRFYTLEDVATILNVRGAQVYALVRSGELPAVKLGGRGIWRVDRLQLDAYIERMHEETADWARRHPLIGAPEES
;
A
#
# COMPACT_ATOMS: atom_id res chain seq x y z
N MET A 1 -20.43 -1.59 4.83
CA MET A 1 -20.61 -1.46 3.38
C MET A 1 -20.78 -0.01 3.00
N PRO A 2 -20.04 0.47 2.04
CA PRO A 2 -20.25 1.84 1.61
C PRO A 2 -21.57 1.98 0.86
N THR A 3 -22.14 3.15 0.92
CA THR A 3 -23.34 3.48 0.19
C THR A 3 -23.01 3.46 -1.30
N PRO A 4 -23.90 2.94 -2.15
CA PRO A 4 -23.67 2.99 -3.58
C PRO A 4 -23.40 4.42 -4.03
N GLY A 5 -22.37 4.59 -4.86
CA GLY A 5 -21.99 5.90 -5.35
C GLY A 5 -21.02 6.66 -4.45
N VAL A 6 -20.73 6.12 -3.29
CA VAL A 6 -19.76 6.73 -2.36
C VAL A 6 -18.55 5.84 -2.28
N GLU A 7 -17.39 6.38 -2.66
CA GLU A 7 -16.15 5.63 -2.56
C GLU A 7 -15.51 5.91 -1.21
N PRO A 8 -14.99 4.88 -0.55
CA PRO A 8 -14.32 5.10 0.73
C PRO A 8 -13.08 5.97 0.53
N ARG A 9 -12.91 6.93 1.42
CA ARG A 9 -11.70 7.73 1.45
C ARG A 9 -10.59 6.96 2.16
N PHE A 10 -10.96 6.15 3.14
CA PHE A 10 -9.99 5.41 3.93
C PHE A 10 -10.20 3.92 3.76
N TYR A 11 -9.08 3.21 3.73
CA TYR A 11 -9.08 1.76 3.65
C TYR A 11 -8.63 1.17 4.98
N THR A 12 -9.15 -0.01 5.30
CA THR A 12 -8.59 -0.78 6.40
C THR A 12 -7.26 -1.37 5.96
N LEU A 13 -6.47 -1.84 6.92
CA LEU A 13 -5.22 -2.52 6.57
C LEU A 13 -5.51 -3.79 5.77
N GLU A 14 -6.63 -4.44 6.06
CA GLU A 14 -7.04 -5.62 5.32
C GLU A 14 -7.37 -5.27 3.87
N ASP A 15 -8.05 -4.15 3.65
CA ASP A 15 -8.33 -3.69 2.29
C ASP A 15 -7.03 -3.46 1.54
N VAL A 16 -6.07 -2.82 2.19
CA VAL A 16 -4.78 -2.54 1.56
C VAL A 16 -4.07 -3.83 1.20
N ALA A 17 -4.12 -4.81 2.10
CA ALA A 17 -3.50 -6.11 1.82
C ALA A 17 -4.10 -6.73 0.57
N THR A 18 -5.42 -6.62 0.41
CA THR A 18 -6.09 -7.14 -0.77
C THR A 18 -5.70 -6.36 -2.02
N ILE A 19 -5.67 -5.04 -1.92
CA ILE A 19 -5.33 -4.18 -3.07
C ILE A 19 -3.90 -4.44 -3.52
N LEU A 20 -2.97 -4.53 -2.58
CA LEU A 20 -1.58 -4.77 -2.90
C LEU A 20 -1.28 -6.25 -3.13
N ASN A 21 -2.23 -7.10 -2.81
CA ASN A 21 -2.09 -8.55 -2.96
C ASN A 21 -0.91 -9.07 -2.12
N VAL A 22 -0.86 -8.66 -0.88
CA VAL A 22 0.15 -9.10 0.07
C VAL A 22 -0.54 -9.50 1.35
N ARG A 23 0.22 -10.03 2.30
CA ARG A 23 -0.35 -10.44 3.58
C ARG A 23 -0.55 -9.24 4.49
N GLY A 24 -1.54 -9.36 5.38
CA GLY A 24 -1.83 -8.30 6.32
C GLY A 24 -0.64 -7.92 7.17
N ALA A 25 0.16 -8.91 7.58
CA ALA A 25 1.34 -8.63 8.38
C ALA A 25 2.33 -7.75 7.65
N GLN A 26 2.40 -7.90 6.33
CA GLN A 26 3.29 -7.07 5.52
C GLN A 26 2.80 -5.63 5.47
N VAL A 27 1.48 -5.44 5.35
CA VAL A 27 0.91 -4.10 5.38
C VAL A 27 1.16 -3.46 6.74
N TYR A 28 0.96 -4.23 7.80
CA TYR A 28 1.20 -3.72 9.14
C TYR A 28 2.66 -3.26 9.29
N ALA A 29 3.58 -4.05 8.76
CA ALA A 29 5.00 -3.67 8.80
C ALA A 29 5.27 -2.38 8.04
N LEU A 30 4.63 -2.20 6.89
CA LEU A 30 4.77 -0.96 6.11
C LEU A 30 4.26 0.24 6.88
N VAL A 31 3.15 0.07 7.59
CA VAL A 31 2.57 1.14 8.39
C VAL A 31 3.47 1.44 9.59
N ARG A 32 3.97 0.40 10.25
CA ARG A 32 4.80 0.60 11.41
C ARG A 32 6.14 1.24 11.07
N SER A 33 6.67 0.95 9.90
CA SER A 33 7.94 1.53 9.48
C SER A 33 7.78 2.96 8.95
N GLY A 34 6.53 3.36 8.68
CA GLY A 34 6.28 4.68 8.12
C GLY A 34 6.38 4.73 6.60
N GLU A 35 6.69 3.62 5.96
CA GLU A 35 6.74 3.61 4.51
C GLU A 35 5.37 3.87 3.89
N LEU A 36 4.33 3.36 4.52
CA LEU A 36 2.96 3.62 4.10
C LEU A 36 2.30 4.45 5.19
N PRO A 37 2.10 5.75 4.96
CA PRO A 37 1.48 6.59 5.97
C PRO A 37 0.06 6.11 6.29
N ALA A 38 -0.27 6.08 7.56
CA ALA A 38 -1.59 5.69 8.00
C ALA A 38 -1.97 6.56 9.18
N VAL A 39 -3.26 6.57 9.49
CA VAL A 39 -3.77 7.35 10.60
C VAL A 39 -4.53 6.46 11.54
N LYS A 40 -4.62 6.88 12.78
CA LYS A 40 -5.45 6.24 13.78
C LYS A 40 -6.70 7.07 13.94
N LEU A 41 -7.84 6.45 13.76
CA LEU A 41 -9.10 7.14 13.86
C LEU A 41 -9.81 6.72 15.14
N GLY A 42 -10.44 7.69 15.78
CA GLY A 42 -11.25 7.45 16.96
C GLY A 42 -10.39 7.13 18.18
N GLY A 43 -11.08 6.98 19.30
CA GLY A 43 -10.40 6.79 20.58
C GLY A 43 -9.72 5.44 20.74
N ARG A 44 -10.00 4.48 19.86
CA ARG A 44 -9.43 3.15 19.95
C ARG A 44 -8.21 2.97 19.08
N GLY A 45 -7.81 4.02 18.38
CA GLY A 45 -6.65 3.93 17.53
C GLY A 45 -6.81 2.96 16.37
N ILE A 46 -7.96 3.02 15.72
CA ILE A 46 -8.21 2.16 14.57
C ILE A 46 -7.38 2.64 13.40
N TRP A 47 -6.53 1.77 12.88
CA TRP A 47 -5.67 2.12 11.75
C TRP A 47 -6.45 2.22 10.46
N ARG A 48 -6.19 3.28 9.70
CA ARG A 48 -6.78 3.46 8.37
C ARG A 48 -5.75 4.10 7.45
N VAL A 49 -5.82 3.76 6.17
CA VAL A 49 -4.91 4.31 5.17
C VAL A 49 -5.73 5.19 4.23
N ASP A 50 -5.31 6.45 4.11
CA ASP A 50 -5.93 7.38 3.20
C ASP A 50 -5.72 6.88 1.77
N ARG A 51 -6.79 6.84 0.99
CA ARG A 51 -6.72 6.38 -0.39
C ARG A 51 -5.63 7.09 -1.19
N LEU A 52 -5.50 8.39 -0.99
CA LEU A 52 -4.50 9.16 -1.72
C LEU A 52 -3.09 8.79 -1.30
N GLN A 53 -2.89 8.43 -0.04
CA GLN A 53 -1.58 7.98 0.42
C GLN A 53 -1.24 6.62 -0.16
N LEU A 54 -2.21 5.76 -0.30
CA LEU A 54 -1.98 4.47 -0.92
C LEU A 54 -1.62 4.64 -2.38
N ASP A 55 -2.32 5.52 -3.09
CA ASP A 55 -2.02 5.79 -4.49
C ASP A 55 -0.60 6.33 -4.63
N ALA A 56 -0.20 7.24 -3.75
CA ALA A 56 1.14 7.79 -3.78
C ALA A 56 2.20 6.72 -3.50
N TYR A 57 1.91 5.82 -2.57
CA TYR A 57 2.82 4.73 -2.26
C TYR A 57 3.01 3.82 -3.48
N ILE A 58 1.92 3.47 -4.15
CA ILE A 58 1.99 2.61 -5.33
C ILE A 58 2.82 3.29 -6.41
N GLU A 59 2.60 4.58 -6.63
CA GLU A 59 3.34 5.32 -7.64
C GLU A 59 4.83 5.33 -7.31
N ARG A 60 5.17 5.55 -6.04
CA ARG A 60 6.56 5.56 -5.61
C ARG A 60 7.21 4.20 -5.81
N MET A 61 6.46 3.12 -5.56
CA MET A 61 7.00 1.78 -5.76
C MET A 61 7.27 1.51 -7.23
N HIS A 62 6.41 2.01 -8.11
CA HIS A 62 6.65 1.89 -9.54
C HIS A 62 7.92 2.62 -9.94
N GLU A 63 8.12 3.82 -9.41
CA GLU A 63 9.30 4.61 -9.73
C GLU A 63 10.58 3.96 -9.22
N GLU A 64 10.53 3.46 -7.99
CA GLU A 64 11.70 2.81 -7.41
C GLU A 64 12.06 1.54 -8.16
N THR A 65 11.07 0.79 -8.57
CA THR A 65 11.30 -0.44 -9.32
C THR A 65 11.86 -0.13 -10.69
N ALA A 66 11.33 0.89 -11.36
CA ALA A 66 11.85 1.28 -12.66
C ALA A 66 13.30 1.73 -12.56
N ASP A 67 13.62 2.47 -11.51
CA ASP A 67 14.98 2.92 -11.28
C ASP A 67 15.92 1.74 -11.00
N TRP A 68 15.45 0.81 -10.17
CA TRP A 68 16.22 -0.39 -9.89
C TRP A 68 16.47 -1.18 -11.16
N ALA A 69 15.45 -1.31 -12.02
CA ALA A 69 15.57 -2.07 -13.25
C ALA A 69 16.59 -1.43 -14.20
N ARG A 70 16.64 -0.09 -14.22
CA ARG A 70 17.61 0.60 -15.06
C ARG A 70 19.05 0.35 -14.59
N ARG A 71 19.23 0.24 -13.28
CA ARG A 71 20.56 0.01 -12.70
C ARG A 71 20.95 -1.46 -12.74
N HIS A 72 20.00 -2.35 -12.99
CA HIS A 72 20.23 -3.79 -13.03
C HIS A 72 19.70 -4.30 -14.37
N PRO A 73 20.45 -4.00 -15.47
CA PRO A 73 20.00 -4.45 -16.79
C PRO A 73 19.72 -5.93 -16.76
N LEU A 74 18.79 -6.32 -17.55
CA LEU A 74 18.24 -7.65 -17.52
C LEU A 74 19.27 -8.73 -17.56
N ILE A 75 19.23 -9.58 -16.57
CA ILE A 75 20.02 -10.79 -16.56
C ILE A 75 19.10 -11.99 -16.60
N GLY A 76 17.84 -11.78 -16.60
CA GLY A 76 16.87 -12.83 -16.62
C GLY A 76 15.55 -12.22 -16.23
N ALA A 77 14.48 -12.98 -16.43
CA ALA A 77 13.17 -12.49 -16.12
C ALA A 77 13.01 -12.38 -14.61
N PRO A 78 12.30 -11.34 -14.14
CA PRO A 78 12.00 -11.26 -12.72
C PRO A 78 11.15 -12.44 -12.30
N GLU A 79 11.32 -12.85 -11.06
CA GLU A 79 10.50 -13.89 -10.50
C GLU A 79 9.09 -13.37 -10.25
N GLU A 80 8.13 -14.20 -10.57
CA GLU A 80 6.76 -13.90 -10.21
C GLU A 80 6.52 -14.37 -8.79
N SER A 81 6.03 -13.52 -7.96
CA SER A 81 5.76 -13.91 -6.58
C SER A 81 4.29 -14.25 -6.36
#